data_5936a5525cf4fd8e6497c253e5327c6e
#
_entry.id   5936a5525cf4fd8e6497c253e5327c6e
#
_cell.length_a   1.000
_cell.length_b   1.000
_cell.length_c   1.000
_cell.angle_alpha   90.00
_cell.angle_beta   90.00
_cell.angle_gamma   90.00
#
_symmetry.space_group_name_H-M   'P 1'
#
loop_
_entity.id
_entity.type
_entity.pdbx_description
1 polymer ?
#
loop_
_entity_poly.entity_id
_entity_poly.type
_entity_poly.pdbx_seq_one_letter_code
_entity_poly.pdbx_strand_id
1 'polypeptide(L)'
;LSSLSLPFERLDHLICSQGIVAYKRKEFEMETFKKVVDLNLNSIMASCNFFHKKLSISKGSIIIIGSGASYHSVKGNPAYSASKGGLLTLIKTLGEAWAENNIRVNGIAPGFVATKLTSVTYENEKRYQETLNRIPLRRWGTPKDMGELACFLCSDLASYITGQMITVDGGMSL
;
A
#
# COMPACT_ATOMS: atom_id res chain seq x y z
N LEU A 1 -4.66 19.16 -4.65
CA LEU A 1 -5.36 18.38 -5.72
C LEU A 1 -6.52 19.16 -6.34
N SER A 2 -7.22 20.00 -5.58
CA SER A 2 -8.41 20.75 -6.04
C SER A 2 -8.18 21.69 -7.23
N SER A 3 -6.93 22.08 -7.53
CA SER A 3 -6.55 22.94 -8.65
C SER A 3 -6.03 22.19 -9.88
N LEU A 4 -6.01 20.86 -9.85
CA LEU A 4 -5.52 20.04 -10.95
C LEU A 4 -6.61 19.89 -12.02
N SER A 5 -6.39 20.45 -13.19
CA SER A 5 -7.17 20.13 -14.39
C SER A 5 -6.59 18.86 -15.03
N LEU A 6 -7.41 17.82 -15.14
CA LEU A 6 -6.99 16.57 -15.75
C LEU A 6 -7.54 16.45 -17.17
N PRO A 7 -6.73 16.01 -18.15
CA PRO A 7 -7.13 15.93 -19.55
C PRO A 7 -8.05 14.74 -19.87
N PHE A 8 -8.59 14.05 -18.87
CA PHE A 8 -9.44 12.87 -19.03
C PHE A 8 -10.70 12.94 -18.15
N GLU A 9 -11.80 12.42 -18.65
CA GLU A 9 -13.10 12.40 -17.98
C GLU A 9 -13.32 11.17 -17.09
N ARG A 10 -12.68 10.03 -17.42
CA ARG A 10 -12.79 8.78 -16.69
C ARG A 10 -11.42 8.26 -16.27
N LEU A 11 -11.39 7.47 -15.22
CA LEU A 11 -10.22 6.74 -14.74
C LEU A 11 -10.61 5.30 -14.46
N ASP A 12 -9.94 4.33 -15.08
CA ASP A 12 -10.28 2.92 -14.90
C ASP A 12 -9.62 2.34 -13.64
N HIS A 13 -8.39 2.74 -13.36
CA HIS A 13 -7.65 2.22 -12.20
C HIS A 13 -6.84 3.32 -11.51
N LEU A 14 -6.87 3.33 -10.19
CA LEU A 14 -6.02 4.17 -9.35
C LEU A 14 -5.09 3.28 -8.51
N ILE A 15 -3.78 3.44 -8.66
CA ILE A 15 -2.79 2.73 -7.85
C ILE A 15 -2.07 3.72 -6.94
N CYS A 16 -2.33 3.62 -5.63
CA CYS A 16 -1.68 4.45 -4.61
C CYS A 16 -0.46 3.72 -4.06
N SER A 17 0.74 4.09 -4.54
CA SER A 17 2.01 3.46 -4.14
C SER A 17 2.95 4.38 -3.36
N GLN A 18 2.50 5.60 -3.02
CA GLN A 18 3.29 6.54 -2.25
C GLN A 18 3.50 6.07 -0.80
N GLY A 19 4.67 6.35 -0.26
CA GLY A 19 4.98 6.07 1.12
C GLY A 19 6.42 6.41 1.50
N ILE A 20 6.62 6.74 2.77
CA ILE A 20 7.93 6.98 3.38
C ILE A 20 8.04 6.25 4.72
N VAL A 21 9.25 6.02 5.14
CA VAL A 21 9.63 5.58 6.48
C VAL A 21 10.79 6.44 6.97
N ALA A 22 10.78 6.84 8.24
CA ALA A 22 11.89 7.58 8.83
C ALA A 22 12.67 6.70 9.81
N TYR A 23 13.88 6.35 9.42
CA TYR A 23 14.77 5.47 10.19
C TYR A 23 15.40 6.18 11.41
N LYS A 24 16.18 5.43 12.19
CA LYS A 24 16.93 5.91 13.37
C LYS A 24 16.03 6.49 14.46
N ARG A 25 14.83 5.89 14.66
CA ARG A 25 13.84 6.29 15.65
C ARG A 25 13.29 7.72 15.48
N LYS A 26 13.51 8.37 14.34
CA LYS A 26 13.00 9.73 14.10
C LYS A 26 11.46 9.83 14.13
N GLU A 27 10.76 8.73 13.91
CA GLU A 27 9.29 8.70 13.96
C GLU A 27 8.71 8.86 15.38
N PHE A 28 9.54 8.85 16.43
CA PHE A 28 9.12 9.22 17.79
C PHE A 28 9.06 10.75 18.01
N GLU A 29 9.60 11.53 17.07
CA GLU A 29 9.45 12.98 17.02
C GLU A 29 8.11 13.33 16.36
N MET A 30 7.27 14.13 17.02
CA MET A 30 5.90 14.41 16.54
C MET A 30 5.83 15.06 15.17
N GLU A 31 6.80 15.87 14.78
CA GLU A 31 6.89 16.47 13.46
C GLU A 31 7.07 15.38 12.39
N THR A 32 8.02 14.47 12.61
CA THR A 32 8.29 13.34 11.73
C THR A 32 7.10 12.38 11.69
N PHE A 33 6.48 12.12 12.85
CA PHE A 33 5.29 11.28 12.96
C PHE A 33 4.17 11.81 12.05
N LYS A 34 3.82 13.10 12.20
CA LYS A 34 2.79 13.75 11.37
C LYS A 34 3.12 13.63 9.88
N LYS A 35 4.35 13.96 9.49
CA LYS A 35 4.79 13.89 8.08
C LYS A 35 4.63 12.49 7.48
N VAL A 36 4.97 11.44 8.23
CA VAL A 36 4.83 10.06 7.77
C VAL A 36 3.35 9.69 7.62
N VAL A 37 2.52 10.01 8.61
CA VAL A 37 1.07 9.74 8.57
C VAL A 37 0.40 10.53 7.44
N ASP A 38 0.75 11.79 7.26
CA ASP A 38 0.19 12.64 6.20
C ASP A 38 0.47 12.06 4.81
N LEU A 39 1.70 11.60 4.55
CA LEU A 39 2.01 11.02 3.25
C LEU A 39 1.45 9.61 3.09
N ASN A 40 1.59 8.74 4.12
CA ASN A 40 1.27 7.33 3.98
C ASN A 40 -0.22 7.01 4.10
N LEU A 41 -1.01 7.88 4.73
CA LEU A 41 -2.44 7.66 4.97
C LEU A 41 -3.30 8.79 4.43
N ASN A 42 -3.10 10.03 4.88
CA ASN A 42 -3.98 11.14 4.51
C ASN A 42 -3.92 11.46 3.02
N SER A 43 -2.74 11.41 2.41
CA SER A 43 -2.59 11.66 0.96
C SER A 43 -3.27 10.57 0.12
N ILE A 44 -3.30 9.32 0.61
CA ILE A 44 -3.98 8.20 -0.06
C ILE A 44 -5.49 8.44 -0.05
N MET A 45 -6.06 8.77 1.12
CA MET A 45 -7.48 9.11 1.19
C MET A 45 -7.83 10.31 0.32
N ALA A 46 -6.99 11.36 0.33
CA ALA A 46 -7.18 12.52 -0.54
C ALA A 46 -7.17 12.16 -2.03
N SER A 47 -6.27 11.27 -2.45
CA SER A 47 -6.21 10.77 -3.83
C SER A 47 -7.46 9.96 -4.19
N CYS A 48 -7.85 9.04 -3.33
CA CYS A 48 -9.06 8.23 -3.54
C CYS A 48 -10.31 9.10 -3.71
N ASN A 49 -10.49 10.09 -2.83
CA ASN A 49 -11.62 11.01 -2.87
C ASN A 49 -11.59 11.90 -4.12
N PHE A 50 -10.42 12.42 -4.50
CA PHE A 50 -10.25 13.26 -5.69
C PHE A 50 -10.65 12.53 -6.97
N PHE A 51 -10.31 11.25 -7.10
CA PHE A 51 -10.60 10.47 -8.30
C PHE A 51 -11.92 9.70 -8.25
N HIS A 52 -12.64 9.73 -7.13
CA HIS A 52 -13.88 8.95 -6.92
C HIS A 52 -14.88 9.12 -8.07
N LYS A 53 -15.21 10.36 -8.45
CA LYS A 53 -16.18 10.63 -9.54
C LYS A 53 -15.76 10.01 -10.88
N LYS A 54 -14.46 10.08 -11.22
CA LYS A 54 -13.93 9.51 -12.47
C LYS A 54 -13.91 7.98 -12.46
N LEU A 55 -13.62 7.39 -11.30
CA LEU A 55 -13.70 5.94 -11.08
C LEU A 55 -15.14 5.41 -11.12
N SER A 56 -16.11 6.18 -10.62
CA SER A 56 -17.53 5.83 -10.72
C SER A 56 -18.00 5.74 -12.18
N ILE A 57 -17.53 6.62 -13.05
CA ILE A 57 -17.88 6.59 -14.48
C ILE A 57 -17.40 5.30 -15.16
N SER A 58 -16.22 4.82 -14.79
CA SER A 58 -15.63 3.60 -15.37
C SER A 58 -16.03 2.32 -14.65
N LYS A 59 -16.66 2.41 -13.46
CA LYS A 59 -16.82 1.29 -12.52
C LYS A 59 -15.47 0.65 -12.18
N GLY A 60 -14.51 1.50 -11.88
CA GLY A 60 -13.09 1.17 -11.83
C GLY A 60 -12.62 0.48 -10.57
N SER A 61 -11.31 0.45 -10.38
CA SER A 61 -10.72 -0.14 -9.17
C SER A 61 -9.62 0.73 -8.56
N ILE A 62 -9.45 0.59 -7.25
CA ILE A 62 -8.38 1.23 -6.49
C ILE A 62 -7.50 0.15 -5.87
N ILE A 63 -6.19 0.28 -6.06
CA ILE A 63 -5.19 -0.56 -5.41
C ILE A 63 -4.32 0.32 -4.50
N ILE A 64 -4.26 -0.04 -3.22
CA ILE A 64 -3.48 0.69 -2.22
C ILE A 64 -2.32 -0.18 -1.76
N ILE A 65 -1.09 0.34 -1.83
CA ILE A 65 0.07 -0.39 -1.34
C ILE A 65 0.23 -0.18 0.16
N GLY A 66 -0.14 -1.21 0.89
CA GLY A 66 0.06 -1.34 2.34
C GLY A 66 1.47 -1.77 2.72
N SER A 67 1.56 -2.70 3.64
CA SER A 67 2.80 -3.33 4.11
C SER A 67 2.47 -4.52 5.02
N GLY A 68 3.39 -5.44 5.25
CA GLY A 68 3.33 -6.36 6.39
C GLY A 68 3.12 -5.61 7.72
N ALA A 69 3.63 -4.38 7.83
CA ALA A 69 3.37 -3.48 8.97
C ALA A 69 1.89 -3.09 9.17
N SER A 70 1.00 -3.42 8.23
CA SER A 70 -0.45 -3.28 8.42
C SER A 70 -1.01 -4.31 9.41
N TYR A 71 -0.29 -5.40 9.64
CA TYR A 71 -0.71 -6.53 10.46
C TYR A 71 0.13 -6.71 11.74
N HIS A 72 1.38 -6.22 11.73
CA HIS A 72 2.27 -6.36 12.89
C HIS A 72 3.08 -5.10 13.16
N SER A 73 3.59 -5.01 14.38
CA SER A 73 4.45 -3.90 14.80
C SER A 73 5.79 -3.88 14.08
N VAL A 74 6.28 -2.70 13.78
CA VAL A 74 7.66 -2.47 13.34
C VAL A 74 8.39 -1.69 14.41
N LYS A 75 9.29 -2.35 15.13
CA LYS A 75 10.07 -1.75 16.22
C LYS A 75 10.85 -0.53 15.70
N GLY A 76 10.58 0.63 16.25
CA GLY A 76 11.28 1.87 15.89
C GLY A 76 10.58 2.75 14.86
N ASN A 77 9.46 2.31 14.26
CA ASN A 77 8.70 3.04 13.24
C ASN A 77 7.21 3.17 13.59
N PRO A 78 6.85 3.90 14.66
CA PRO A 78 5.46 4.00 15.11
C PRO A 78 4.53 4.69 14.12
N ALA A 79 5.00 5.73 13.43
CA ALA A 79 4.20 6.45 12.45
C ALA A 79 3.95 5.59 11.20
N TYR A 80 4.97 4.86 10.75
CA TYR A 80 4.84 3.93 9.63
C TYR A 80 3.82 2.83 9.98
N SER A 81 3.96 2.19 11.15
CA SER A 81 3.04 1.14 11.60
C SER A 81 1.60 1.66 11.73
N ALA A 82 1.41 2.82 12.36
CA ALA A 82 0.09 3.44 12.49
C ALA A 82 -0.53 3.77 11.13
N SER A 83 0.26 4.37 10.21
CA SER A 83 -0.23 4.70 8.88
C SER A 83 -0.60 3.47 8.05
N LYS A 84 0.24 2.43 8.08
CA LYS A 84 -0.02 1.20 7.32
C LYS A 84 -1.13 0.35 7.94
N GLY A 85 -1.27 0.33 9.27
CA GLY A 85 -2.42 -0.25 9.96
C GLY A 85 -3.72 0.47 9.62
N GLY A 86 -3.70 1.81 9.56
CA GLY A 86 -4.85 2.62 9.12
C GLY A 86 -5.31 2.30 7.70
N LEU A 87 -4.39 1.97 6.79
CA LEU A 87 -4.75 1.56 5.42
C LEU A 87 -5.55 0.26 5.38
N LEU A 88 -5.32 -0.67 6.31
CA LEU A 88 -6.08 -1.93 6.37
C LEU A 88 -7.58 -1.68 6.57
N THR A 89 -7.93 -0.81 7.51
CA THR A 89 -9.32 -0.44 7.77
C THR A 89 -9.88 0.52 6.72
N LEU A 90 -9.06 1.45 6.21
CA LEU A 90 -9.46 2.35 5.14
C LEU A 90 -9.90 1.59 3.88
N ILE A 91 -9.14 0.58 3.46
CA ILE A 91 -9.48 -0.27 2.30
C ILE A 91 -10.82 -0.97 2.49
N LYS A 92 -11.07 -1.52 3.67
CA LYS A 92 -12.35 -2.17 4.00
C LYS A 92 -13.51 -1.18 3.91
N THR A 93 -13.34 -0.02 4.56
CA THR A 93 -14.37 1.03 4.59
C THR A 93 -14.68 1.56 3.19
N LEU A 94 -13.66 1.86 2.38
CA LEU A 94 -13.87 2.35 1.02
C LEU A 94 -14.43 1.26 0.10
N GLY A 95 -14.01 0.00 0.27
CA GLY A 95 -14.53 -1.15 -0.46
C GLY A 95 -16.02 -1.39 -0.21
N GLU A 96 -16.48 -1.16 1.03
CA GLU A 96 -17.89 -1.23 1.40
C GLU A 96 -18.65 0.01 0.89
N ALA A 97 -18.18 1.22 1.23
CA ALA A 97 -18.89 2.45 0.94
C ALA A 97 -19.05 2.75 -0.56
N TRP A 98 -18.08 2.35 -1.38
CA TRP A 98 -18.07 2.67 -2.82
C TRP A 98 -18.50 1.49 -3.72
N ALA A 99 -18.90 0.36 -3.11
CA ALA A 99 -19.47 -0.77 -3.83
C ALA A 99 -20.75 -0.39 -4.60
N GLU A 100 -21.57 0.50 -4.06
CA GLU A 100 -22.76 1.02 -4.75
C GLU A 100 -22.44 1.78 -6.04
N ASN A 101 -21.23 2.34 -6.14
CA ASN A 101 -20.72 2.98 -7.34
C ASN A 101 -19.97 2.00 -8.27
N ASN A 102 -20.00 0.69 -7.94
CA ASN A 102 -19.26 -0.37 -8.60
C ASN A 102 -17.73 -0.15 -8.60
N ILE A 103 -17.19 0.56 -7.61
CA ILE A 103 -15.75 0.75 -7.43
C ILE A 103 -15.26 -0.34 -6.49
N ARG A 104 -14.27 -1.12 -6.93
CA ARG A 104 -13.58 -2.09 -6.07
C ARG A 104 -12.34 -1.45 -5.44
N VAL A 105 -12.14 -1.64 -4.13
CA VAL A 105 -10.98 -1.11 -3.41
C VAL A 105 -10.26 -2.25 -2.71
N ASN A 106 -9.02 -2.51 -3.12
CA ASN A 106 -8.20 -3.56 -2.55
C ASN A 106 -6.80 -3.04 -2.21
N GLY A 107 -6.07 -3.81 -1.45
CA GLY A 107 -4.70 -3.50 -1.07
C GLY A 107 -3.74 -4.66 -1.30
N ILE A 108 -2.49 -4.30 -1.42
CA ILE A 108 -1.36 -5.24 -1.43
C ILE A 108 -0.50 -4.93 -0.21
N ALA A 109 -0.19 -5.93 0.59
CA ALA A 109 0.71 -5.81 1.74
C ALA A 109 2.04 -6.51 1.42
N PRO A 110 3.03 -5.79 0.87
CA PRO A 110 4.34 -6.35 0.59
C PRO A 110 5.08 -6.74 1.87
N GLY A 111 5.85 -7.84 1.79
CA GLY A 111 6.95 -8.11 2.70
C GLY A 111 8.20 -7.31 2.34
N PHE A 112 9.37 -7.94 2.40
CA PHE A 112 10.62 -7.32 1.97
C PHE A 112 10.76 -7.39 0.44
N VAL A 113 10.69 -6.22 -0.19
CA VAL A 113 10.84 -6.02 -1.64
C VAL A 113 12.07 -5.14 -1.90
N ALA A 114 12.90 -5.51 -2.87
CA ALA A 114 14.11 -4.75 -3.24
C ALA A 114 13.73 -3.42 -3.90
N THR A 115 13.72 -2.34 -3.12
CA THR A 115 13.36 -0.97 -3.54
C THR A 115 14.24 0.07 -2.81
N LYS A 116 14.14 1.34 -3.21
CA LYS A 116 14.81 2.44 -2.50
C LYS A 116 14.40 2.52 -1.01
N LEU A 117 13.16 2.19 -0.69
CA LEU A 117 12.65 2.24 0.68
C LEU A 117 13.36 1.21 1.59
N THR A 118 13.74 0.07 1.06
CA THR A 118 14.36 -1.04 1.78
C THR A 118 15.88 -1.11 1.62
N SER A 119 16.50 -0.16 0.90
CA SER A 119 17.94 -0.16 0.58
C SER A 119 18.83 -0.30 1.82
N VAL A 120 18.48 0.34 2.92
CA VAL A 120 19.21 0.24 4.22
C VAL A 120 19.35 -1.22 4.71
N THR A 121 18.40 -2.09 4.35
CA THR A 121 18.43 -3.51 4.71
C THR A 121 19.01 -4.34 3.56
N TYR A 122 18.58 -4.06 2.34
CA TYR A 122 18.94 -4.80 1.14
C TYR A 122 20.44 -4.68 0.80
N GLU A 123 21.04 -3.50 0.97
CA GLU A 123 22.46 -3.23 0.68
C GLU A 123 23.41 -3.65 1.82
N ASN A 124 22.88 -4.05 2.97
CA ASN A 124 23.67 -4.57 4.09
C ASN A 124 23.63 -6.09 4.10
N GLU A 125 24.72 -6.75 3.74
CA GLU A 125 24.81 -8.21 3.59
C GLU A 125 24.28 -8.97 4.80
N LYS A 126 24.69 -8.60 6.01
CA LYS A 126 24.21 -9.26 7.24
C LYS A 126 22.70 -9.19 7.39
N ARG A 127 22.12 -7.98 7.22
CA ARG A 127 20.66 -7.77 7.32
C ARG A 127 19.92 -8.44 6.17
N TYR A 128 20.51 -8.47 4.99
CA TYR A 128 19.99 -9.17 3.82
C TYR A 128 19.81 -10.65 4.13
N GLN A 129 20.87 -11.31 4.61
CA GLN A 129 20.84 -12.74 4.96
C GLN A 129 19.90 -13.04 6.14
N GLU A 130 19.91 -12.22 7.19
CA GLU A 130 18.98 -12.34 8.31
C GLU A 130 17.51 -12.26 7.84
N THR A 131 17.21 -11.35 6.92
CA THR A 131 15.87 -11.20 6.32
C THR A 131 15.52 -12.40 5.45
N LEU A 132 16.46 -12.83 4.59
CA LEU A 132 16.29 -13.97 3.69
C LEU A 132 15.96 -15.25 4.47
N ASN A 133 16.61 -15.46 5.62
CA ASN A 133 16.37 -16.61 6.48
C ASN A 133 14.94 -16.65 7.08
N ARG A 134 14.29 -15.49 7.18
CA ARG A 134 12.91 -15.36 7.69
C ARG A 134 11.85 -15.56 6.61
N ILE A 135 12.23 -15.52 5.33
CA ILE A 135 11.30 -15.67 4.21
C ILE A 135 11.26 -17.14 3.77
N PRO A 136 10.13 -17.85 3.92
CA PRO A 136 10.01 -19.26 3.50
C PRO A 136 10.39 -19.50 2.03
N LEU A 137 10.01 -18.62 1.11
CA LEU A 137 10.40 -18.73 -0.32
C LEU A 137 11.87 -18.40 -0.60
N ARG A 138 12.68 -18.10 0.45
CA ARG A 138 14.13 -17.91 0.34
C ARG A 138 14.58 -16.90 -0.73
N ARG A 139 13.75 -15.93 -1.02
CA ARG A 139 14.09 -14.79 -1.88
C ARG A 139 13.40 -13.52 -1.42
N TRP A 140 14.02 -12.39 -1.69
CA TRP A 140 13.35 -11.10 -1.58
C TRP A 140 12.30 -10.99 -2.69
N GLY A 141 11.22 -10.26 -2.41
CA GLY A 141 10.26 -9.87 -3.42
C GLY A 141 10.85 -8.85 -4.40
N THR A 142 10.25 -8.74 -5.55
CA THR A 142 10.56 -7.75 -6.59
C THR A 142 9.35 -6.85 -6.82
N PRO A 143 9.52 -5.64 -7.38
CA PRO A 143 8.39 -4.83 -7.81
C PRO A 143 7.42 -5.55 -8.76
N LYS A 144 7.94 -6.50 -9.56
CA LYS A 144 7.13 -7.33 -10.47
C LYS A 144 6.15 -8.21 -9.70
N ASP A 145 6.58 -8.84 -8.59
CA ASP A 145 5.67 -9.66 -7.77
C ASP A 145 4.44 -8.86 -7.29
N MET A 146 4.63 -7.56 -6.98
CA MET A 146 3.54 -6.66 -6.59
C MET A 146 2.70 -6.23 -7.79
N GLY A 147 3.36 -5.92 -8.91
CA GLY A 147 2.70 -5.46 -10.13
C GLY A 147 1.78 -6.52 -10.75
N GLU A 148 2.18 -7.79 -10.71
CA GLU A 148 1.36 -8.91 -11.23
C GLU A 148 0.05 -9.06 -10.43
N LEU A 149 0.11 -8.96 -9.10
CA LEU A 149 -1.09 -8.95 -8.28
C LEU A 149 -1.93 -7.70 -8.51
N ALA A 150 -1.31 -6.54 -8.69
CA ALA A 150 -2.04 -5.31 -9.00
C ALA A 150 -2.79 -5.43 -10.34
N CYS A 151 -2.18 -5.99 -11.37
CA CYS A 151 -2.82 -6.26 -12.65
C CYS A 151 -4.02 -7.21 -12.49
N PHE A 152 -3.86 -8.30 -11.73
CA PHE A 152 -4.97 -9.22 -11.43
C PHE A 152 -6.11 -8.48 -10.72
N LEU A 153 -5.82 -7.72 -9.66
CA LEU A 153 -6.83 -7.00 -8.90
C LEU A 153 -7.52 -5.88 -9.71
N CYS A 154 -6.85 -5.33 -10.71
CA CYS A 154 -7.44 -4.38 -11.65
C CYS A 154 -8.35 -5.05 -12.68
N SER A 155 -8.12 -6.31 -13.02
CA SER A 155 -8.85 -7.02 -14.08
C SER A 155 -10.24 -7.51 -13.64
N ASP A 156 -11.04 -7.94 -14.63
CA ASP A 156 -12.36 -8.55 -14.40
C ASP A 156 -12.29 -9.91 -13.68
N LEU A 157 -11.12 -10.56 -13.70
CA LEU A 157 -10.88 -11.79 -12.93
C LEU A 157 -11.03 -11.58 -11.42
N ALA A 158 -10.88 -10.34 -10.94
CA ALA A 158 -11.08 -9.94 -9.56
C ALA A 158 -12.42 -9.22 -9.32
N SER A 159 -13.41 -9.40 -10.20
CA SER A 159 -14.71 -8.68 -10.15
C SER A 159 -15.50 -8.88 -8.85
N TYR A 160 -15.25 -9.97 -8.12
CA TYR A 160 -15.91 -10.26 -6.84
C TYR A 160 -14.98 -10.06 -5.62
N ILE A 161 -13.86 -9.33 -5.80
CA ILE A 161 -12.89 -9.04 -4.75
C ILE A 161 -12.91 -7.53 -4.45
N THR A 162 -13.34 -7.15 -3.24
CA THR A 162 -13.27 -5.78 -2.73
C THR A 162 -13.04 -5.79 -1.22
N GLY A 163 -12.45 -4.73 -0.67
CA GLY A 163 -12.17 -4.58 0.76
C GLY A 163 -11.03 -5.48 1.27
N GLN A 164 -10.26 -6.13 0.42
CA GLN A 164 -9.22 -7.07 0.81
C GLN A 164 -7.84 -6.43 0.77
N MET A 165 -7.00 -6.72 1.78
CA MET A 165 -5.57 -6.47 1.73
C MET A 165 -4.84 -7.81 1.66
N ILE A 166 -4.21 -8.08 0.51
CA ILE A 166 -3.56 -9.36 0.22
C ILE A 166 -2.06 -9.26 0.54
N THR A 167 -1.59 -10.15 1.39
CA THR A 167 -0.17 -10.24 1.75
C THR A 167 0.63 -10.90 0.63
N VAL A 168 1.76 -10.26 0.26
CA VAL A 168 2.71 -10.75 -0.75
C VAL A 168 4.11 -10.63 -0.16
N ASP A 169 4.51 -11.62 0.65
CA ASP A 169 5.70 -11.56 1.49
C ASP A 169 6.56 -12.82 1.46
N GLY A 170 6.29 -13.73 0.53
CA GLY A 170 7.00 -15.00 0.43
C GLY A 170 6.78 -15.96 1.61
N GLY A 171 5.67 -15.78 2.33
CA GLY A 171 5.30 -16.58 3.50
C GLY A 171 5.89 -16.08 4.83
N MET A 172 6.50 -14.90 4.86
CA MET A 172 7.19 -14.38 6.06
C MET A 172 6.26 -14.15 7.25
N SER A 173 4.97 -13.93 7.02
CA SER A 173 3.96 -13.68 8.07
C SER A 173 3.21 -14.94 8.55
N LEU A 174 3.62 -16.12 8.12
CA LEU A 174 3.06 -17.40 8.56
C LEU A 174 3.49 -17.80 9.98
#